data_c862fc7bd3e19d92c0d6ca8879d902dd
#
_entry.id   c862fc7bd3e19d92c0d6ca8879d902dd
#
_cell.length_a   1.000
_cell.length_b   1.000
_cell.length_c   1.000
_cell.angle_alpha   90.00
_cell.angle_beta   90.00
_cell.angle_gamma   90.00
#
_symmetry.space_group_name_H-M   'P 1'
#
loop_
_entity.id
_entity.type
_entity.pdbx_description
1 polymer ?
#
loop_
_entity_poly.entity_id
_entity_poly.type
_entity_poly.pdbx_seq_one_letter_code
_entity_poly.pdbx_strand_id
1 'polypeptide(L)'
;MNNPSEKLRNMRLDLSPYLFHFTDSLETLLVILGECCLKSEKGYICFTETPLCMMLPMLDYMSKTKKPILGKYGIGFKRDALIEKHGARPVMYCDILEQFDIGQDIHWLYEELDVKKHDFQWLREWRIKDEFDFSKVDRNDMVVVVEKQKDIELCGYYVD
;
A
#
# COMPACT_ATOMS: atom_id res chain seq x y z
N MET A 1 -24.04 4.76 15.16
CA MET A 1 -24.93 4.62 13.97
C MET A 1 -24.08 4.08 12.83
N ASN A 2 -24.46 2.95 12.25
CA ASN A 2 -23.67 2.38 11.14
C ASN A 2 -23.83 3.29 9.91
N ASN A 3 -22.72 3.84 9.46
CA ASN A 3 -22.68 4.64 8.24
C ASN A 3 -23.09 3.75 7.05
N PRO A 4 -24.15 4.12 6.27
CA PRO A 4 -24.59 3.34 5.12
C PRO A 4 -23.47 3.10 4.09
N SER A 5 -22.60 4.08 3.89
CA SER A 5 -21.45 3.96 2.99
C SER A 5 -20.44 2.90 3.45
N GLU A 6 -20.18 2.83 4.75
CA GLU A 6 -19.31 1.80 5.34
C GLU A 6 -19.90 0.40 5.15
N LYS A 7 -21.21 0.26 5.38
CA LYS A 7 -21.89 -1.02 5.16
C LYS A 7 -21.80 -1.48 3.71
N LEU A 8 -22.05 -0.57 2.76
CA LEU A 8 -21.94 -0.88 1.31
C LEU A 8 -20.52 -1.26 0.93
N ARG A 9 -19.51 -0.54 1.46
CA ARG A 9 -18.11 -0.86 1.22
C ARG A 9 -17.75 -2.25 1.73
N ASN A 10 -18.18 -2.60 2.94
CA ASN A 10 -17.90 -3.90 3.55
C ASN A 10 -18.59 -5.08 2.83
N MET A 11 -19.53 -4.83 1.96
CA MET A 11 -20.11 -5.84 1.04
C MET A 11 -19.25 -6.10 -0.20
N ARG A 12 -18.24 -5.25 -0.47
CA ARG A 12 -17.32 -5.38 -1.61
C ARG A 12 -16.16 -6.30 -1.24
N LEU A 13 -16.17 -7.52 -1.79
CA LEU A 13 -15.11 -8.52 -1.55
C LEU A 13 -13.78 -8.17 -2.25
N ASP A 14 -13.82 -7.23 -3.16
CA ASP A 14 -12.66 -6.73 -3.91
C ASP A 14 -11.98 -5.52 -3.27
N LEU A 15 -12.41 -5.12 -2.06
CA LEU A 15 -11.78 -4.06 -1.26
C LEU A 15 -11.23 -4.63 0.04
N SER A 16 -9.98 -4.29 0.36
CA SER A 16 -9.38 -4.64 1.63
C SER A 16 -9.77 -3.63 2.73
N PRO A 17 -9.95 -4.07 3.99
CA PRO A 17 -9.99 -3.16 5.14
C PRO A 17 -8.61 -2.58 5.50
N TYR A 18 -7.55 -3.09 4.88
CA TYR A 18 -6.17 -2.63 5.06
C TYR A 18 -5.63 -2.04 3.76
N LEU A 19 -4.71 -1.09 3.89
CA LEU A 19 -3.83 -0.62 2.83
C LEU A 19 -2.45 -1.26 3.03
N PHE A 20 -1.94 -1.94 2.01
CA PHE A 20 -0.69 -2.69 2.07
C PHE A 20 0.44 -1.98 1.34
N HIS A 21 1.58 -1.87 1.98
CA HIS A 21 2.86 -1.51 1.35
C HIS A 21 3.71 -2.78 1.21
N PHE A 22 4.08 -3.13 -0.02
CA PHE A 22 4.90 -4.31 -0.31
C PHE A 22 6.35 -3.89 -0.58
N THR A 23 7.28 -4.73 -0.13
CA THR A 23 8.71 -4.59 -0.36
C THR A 23 9.29 -5.86 -0.98
N ASP A 24 10.49 -5.77 -1.51
CA ASP A 24 11.14 -6.79 -2.31
C ASP A 24 11.69 -7.97 -1.49
N SER A 25 12.05 -7.74 -0.23
CA SER A 25 12.73 -8.75 0.59
C SER A 25 12.34 -8.71 2.07
N LEU A 26 12.63 -9.81 2.78
CA LEU A 26 12.49 -9.88 4.22
C LEU A 26 13.41 -8.87 4.92
N GLU A 27 14.64 -8.73 4.43
CA GLU A 27 15.62 -7.80 4.99
C GLU A 27 15.11 -6.38 4.97
N THR A 28 14.55 -5.94 3.85
CA THR A 28 13.92 -4.60 3.72
C THR A 28 12.74 -4.45 4.69
N LEU A 29 11.88 -5.48 4.80
CA LEU A 29 10.78 -5.46 5.75
C LEU A 29 11.25 -5.31 7.20
N LEU A 30 12.30 -6.06 7.61
CA LEU A 30 12.86 -5.97 8.97
C LEU A 30 13.46 -4.59 9.27
N VAL A 31 14.11 -3.95 8.29
CA VAL A 31 14.59 -2.56 8.41
C VAL A 31 13.41 -1.60 8.63
N ILE A 32 12.37 -1.71 7.81
CA ILE A 32 11.14 -0.89 7.94
C ILE A 32 10.52 -1.06 9.34
N LEU A 33 10.38 -2.29 9.82
CA LEU A 33 9.82 -2.57 11.15
C LEU A 33 10.71 -2.01 12.26
N GLY A 34 12.04 -2.16 12.15
CA GLY A 34 13.00 -1.66 13.13
C GLY A 34 13.04 -0.13 13.22
N GLU A 35 12.91 0.55 12.08
CA GLU A 35 12.86 2.03 12.01
C GLU A 35 11.47 2.59 12.31
N CYS A 36 10.42 1.78 12.26
CA CYS A 36 9.03 2.19 12.34
C CYS A 36 8.68 3.28 11.31
N CYS A 37 9.30 3.25 10.14
CA CYS A 37 9.17 4.30 9.13
C CYS A 37 9.23 3.74 7.71
N LEU A 38 8.31 4.20 6.86
CA LEU A 38 8.37 4.03 5.41
C LEU A 38 8.96 5.30 4.80
N LYS A 39 10.03 5.13 4.02
CA LYS A 39 10.76 6.21 3.34
C LYS A 39 10.68 6.07 1.83
N SER A 40 10.66 7.19 1.12
CA SER A 40 10.65 7.20 -0.34
C SER A 40 11.35 8.43 -0.90
N GLU A 41 12.19 8.21 -1.90
CA GLU A 41 12.81 9.29 -2.67
C GLU A 41 11.81 10.03 -3.59
N LYS A 42 10.63 9.45 -3.82
CA LYS A 42 9.58 10.05 -4.65
C LYS A 42 8.77 11.13 -3.94
N GLY A 43 8.94 11.30 -2.62
CA GLY A 43 8.15 12.24 -1.82
C GLY A 43 6.74 11.75 -1.49
N TYR A 44 6.46 10.46 -1.65
CA TYR A 44 5.23 9.82 -1.21
C TYR A 44 5.41 8.30 -1.04
N ILE A 45 4.61 7.70 -0.17
CA ILE A 45 4.56 6.25 0.05
C ILE A 45 3.31 5.68 -0.62
N CYS A 46 3.51 4.61 -1.41
CA CYS A 46 2.44 3.91 -2.11
C CYS A 46 1.90 2.74 -1.29
N PHE A 47 0.58 2.57 -1.33
CA PHE A 47 -0.14 1.45 -0.75
C PHE A 47 -1.12 0.89 -1.77
N THR A 48 -1.52 -0.38 -1.60
CA THR A 48 -2.60 -1.01 -2.37
C THR A 48 -3.78 -1.38 -1.48
N GLU A 49 -5.00 -1.14 -1.95
CA GLU A 49 -6.25 -1.58 -1.31
C GLU A 49 -6.72 -2.96 -1.83
N THR A 50 -6.00 -3.55 -2.77
CA THR A 50 -6.34 -4.86 -3.31
C THR A 50 -6.20 -5.93 -2.23
N PRO A 51 -7.23 -6.78 -1.99
CA PRO A 51 -7.17 -7.84 -0.98
C PRO A 51 -6.02 -8.82 -1.22
N LEU A 52 -5.41 -9.33 -0.15
CA LEU A 52 -4.28 -10.27 -0.24
C LEU A 52 -4.59 -11.50 -1.09
N CYS A 53 -5.81 -12.05 -0.99
CA CYS A 53 -6.21 -13.21 -1.80
C CYS A 53 -6.19 -12.93 -3.31
N MET A 54 -6.37 -11.69 -3.72
CA MET A 54 -6.26 -11.27 -5.12
C MET A 54 -4.82 -10.87 -5.48
N MET A 55 -4.05 -10.36 -4.51
CA MET A 55 -2.65 -9.99 -4.71
C MET A 55 -1.73 -11.21 -4.88
N LEU A 56 -1.95 -12.29 -4.12
CA LEU A 56 -1.05 -13.45 -4.09
C LEU A 56 -0.74 -14.04 -5.48
N PRO A 57 -1.72 -14.31 -6.36
CA PRO A 57 -1.42 -14.80 -7.71
C PRO A 57 -0.60 -13.81 -8.55
N MET A 58 -0.80 -12.52 -8.34
CA MET A 58 -0.08 -11.46 -9.05
C MET A 58 1.35 -11.34 -8.57
N LEU A 59 1.57 -11.42 -7.26
CA LEU A 59 2.91 -11.46 -6.65
C LEU A 59 3.68 -12.71 -7.11
N ASP A 60 3.02 -13.86 -7.19
CA ASP A 60 3.62 -15.09 -7.71
C ASP A 60 4.01 -14.98 -9.18
N TYR A 61 3.21 -14.33 -9.99
CA TYR A 61 3.54 -14.05 -11.38
C TYR A 61 4.74 -13.10 -11.47
N MET A 62 4.68 -11.98 -10.75
CA MET A 62 5.73 -10.95 -10.77
C MET A 62 7.07 -11.47 -10.24
N SER A 63 7.09 -12.33 -9.22
CA SER A 63 8.33 -12.90 -8.68
C SER A 63 9.13 -13.72 -9.69
N LYS A 64 8.48 -14.15 -10.79
CA LYS A 64 9.11 -14.88 -11.91
C LYS A 64 9.64 -13.95 -12.99
N THR A 65 9.38 -12.65 -12.90
CA THR A 65 9.90 -11.65 -13.84
C THR A 65 11.29 -11.20 -13.45
N LYS A 66 12.04 -10.65 -14.40
CA LYS A 66 13.40 -10.15 -14.15
C LYS A 66 13.44 -8.90 -13.26
N LYS A 67 12.33 -8.16 -13.18
CA LYS A 67 12.21 -6.94 -12.39
C LYS A 67 10.82 -6.92 -11.76
N PRO A 68 10.64 -7.58 -10.61
CA PRO A 68 9.36 -7.53 -9.91
C PRO A 68 9.05 -6.10 -9.46
N ILE A 69 7.80 -5.66 -9.70
CA ILE A 69 7.33 -4.35 -9.25
C ILE A 69 7.02 -4.38 -7.75
N LEU A 70 6.55 -5.53 -7.27
CA LEU A 70 6.21 -5.77 -5.86
C LEU A 70 6.79 -7.11 -5.41
N GLY A 71 7.27 -7.16 -4.19
CA GLY A 71 7.71 -8.39 -3.53
C GLY A 71 6.61 -9.04 -2.72
N LYS A 72 6.95 -10.13 -2.00
CA LYS A 72 6.02 -10.93 -1.20
C LYS A 72 6.06 -10.61 0.31
N TYR A 73 6.76 -9.57 0.67
CA TYR A 73 6.86 -9.06 2.04
C TYR A 73 6.21 -7.71 2.12
N GLY A 74 5.55 -7.41 3.23
CA GLY A 74 4.88 -6.12 3.33
C GLY A 74 4.31 -5.85 4.71
N ILE A 75 3.81 -4.64 4.85
CA ILE A 75 3.12 -4.17 6.03
C ILE A 75 1.77 -3.58 5.61
N GLY A 76 0.73 -3.89 6.35
CA GLY A 76 -0.61 -3.36 6.14
C GLY A 76 -1.09 -2.57 7.33
N PHE A 77 -1.86 -1.53 7.07
CA PHE A 77 -2.46 -0.68 8.09
C PHE A 77 -3.96 -0.58 7.84
N LYS A 78 -4.78 -0.50 8.89
CA LYS A 78 -6.20 -0.24 8.73
C LYS A 78 -6.43 0.99 7.88
N ARG A 79 -7.18 0.82 6.80
CA ARG A 79 -7.44 1.86 5.80
C ARG A 79 -7.97 3.16 6.41
N ASP A 80 -8.99 3.05 7.25
CA ASP A 80 -9.66 4.22 7.80
C ASP A 80 -8.74 5.00 8.75
N ALA A 81 -7.87 4.30 9.51
CA ALA A 81 -6.85 4.94 10.33
C ALA A 81 -5.83 5.73 9.48
N LEU A 82 -5.39 5.17 8.33
CA LEU A 82 -4.48 5.89 7.43
C LEU A 82 -5.14 7.12 6.80
N ILE A 83 -6.43 7.03 6.45
CA ILE A 83 -7.17 8.16 5.86
C ILE A 83 -7.36 9.29 6.87
N GLU A 84 -7.84 8.95 8.07
CA GLU A 84 -8.26 9.93 9.06
C GLU A 84 -7.09 10.58 9.80
N LYS A 85 -6.06 9.78 10.13
CA LYS A 85 -4.96 10.23 10.99
C LYS A 85 -3.69 10.59 10.21
N HIS A 86 -3.49 9.99 9.02
CA HIS A 86 -2.22 10.09 8.29
C HIS A 86 -2.37 10.64 6.86
N GLY A 87 -3.58 11.07 6.48
CA GLY A 87 -3.81 11.78 5.24
C GLY A 87 -3.67 10.94 3.97
N ALA A 88 -3.85 9.61 4.06
CA ALA A 88 -3.86 8.76 2.88
C ALA A 88 -4.94 9.20 1.89
N ARG A 89 -4.61 9.22 0.59
CA ARG A 89 -5.51 9.61 -0.50
C ARG A 89 -5.41 8.62 -1.65
N PRO A 90 -6.52 8.36 -2.37
CA PRO A 90 -6.50 7.51 -3.56
C PRO A 90 -5.77 8.21 -4.70
N VAL A 91 -5.08 7.41 -5.52
CA VAL A 91 -4.38 7.88 -6.71
C VAL A 91 -5.38 8.20 -7.81
N MET A 92 -5.09 9.26 -8.56
CA MET A 92 -5.82 9.68 -9.74
C MET A 92 -5.10 9.17 -10.98
N TYR A 93 -5.77 8.31 -11.74
CA TYR A 93 -5.26 7.83 -13.02
C TYR A 93 -5.82 8.71 -14.13
N CYS A 94 -4.97 9.45 -14.80
CA CYS A 94 -5.34 10.42 -15.83
C CYS A 94 -4.44 10.28 -17.05
N ASP A 95 -4.92 10.77 -18.21
CA ASP A 95 -4.09 10.92 -19.40
C ASP A 95 -2.92 11.88 -19.14
N ILE A 96 -1.80 11.67 -19.82
CA ILE A 96 -0.61 12.50 -19.66
C ILE A 96 -0.88 14.00 -19.94
N LEU A 97 -1.84 14.33 -20.80
CA LEU A 97 -2.20 15.71 -21.09
C LEU A 97 -2.98 16.34 -19.94
N GLU A 98 -3.74 15.58 -19.19
CA GLU A 98 -4.55 16.07 -18.05
C GLU A 98 -3.69 16.42 -16.84
N GLN A 99 -2.46 15.89 -16.74
CA GLN A 99 -1.54 16.20 -15.63
C GLN A 99 -1.26 17.69 -15.48
N PHE A 100 -1.31 18.45 -16.59
CA PHE A 100 -1.04 19.90 -16.59
C PHE A 100 -2.16 20.71 -15.94
N ASP A 101 -3.35 20.14 -15.82
CA ASP A 101 -4.50 20.76 -15.16
C ASP A 101 -4.57 20.40 -13.67
N ILE A 102 -3.70 19.47 -13.21
CA ILE A 102 -3.62 19.08 -11.80
C ILE A 102 -2.77 20.08 -11.02
N GLY A 103 -3.34 20.62 -9.94
CA GLY A 103 -2.61 21.53 -9.06
C GLY A 103 -1.33 20.90 -8.49
N GLN A 104 -0.26 21.69 -8.37
CA GLN A 104 1.06 21.20 -7.91
C GLN A 104 1.02 20.60 -6.49
N ASP A 105 0.12 21.08 -5.66
CA ASP A 105 -0.09 20.61 -4.27
C ASP A 105 -0.63 19.18 -4.19
N ILE A 106 -1.35 18.70 -5.22
CA ILE A 106 -1.89 17.35 -5.31
C ILE A 106 -1.25 16.50 -6.42
N HIS A 107 -0.24 17.04 -7.12
CA HIS A 107 0.44 16.33 -8.22
C HIS A 107 1.06 14.98 -7.79
N TRP A 108 1.39 14.82 -6.51
CA TRP A 108 1.86 13.56 -5.93
C TRP A 108 0.82 12.43 -5.96
N LEU A 109 -0.47 12.74 -6.22
CA LEU A 109 -1.54 11.77 -6.40
C LEU A 109 -1.77 11.37 -7.85
N TYR A 110 -1.07 12.01 -8.78
CA TYR A 110 -1.20 11.69 -10.20
C TYR A 110 -0.43 10.42 -10.55
N GLU A 111 -1.04 9.61 -11.42
CA GLU A 111 -0.40 8.50 -12.11
C GLU A 111 -0.87 8.47 -13.57
N GLU A 112 0.05 8.31 -14.51
CA GLU A 112 -0.27 8.23 -15.92
C GLU A 112 -1.06 6.96 -16.23
N LEU A 113 -2.20 7.12 -16.90
CA LEU A 113 -2.98 6.01 -17.44
C LEU A 113 -2.61 5.76 -18.90
N ASP A 114 -1.75 4.78 -19.14
CA ASP A 114 -1.51 4.23 -20.47
C ASP A 114 -1.86 2.74 -20.47
N VAL A 115 -3.08 2.42 -20.87
CA VAL A 115 -3.61 1.04 -20.87
C VAL A 115 -2.80 0.06 -21.71
N LYS A 116 -1.91 0.54 -22.58
CA LYS A 116 -1.02 -0.29 -23.40
C LYS A 116 0.33 -0.55 -22.74
N LYS A 117 0.74 0.30 -21.81
CA LYS A 117 2.07 0.25 -21.15
C LYS A 117 1.99 0.19 -19.63
N HIS A 118 1.10 0.99 -19.02
CA HIS A 118 1.09 1.28 -17.60
C HIS A 118 -0.33 1.32 -17.06
N ASP A 119 -1.02 0.18 -17.05
CA ASP A 119 -2.31 0.05 -16.38
C ASP A 119 -2.11 -0.54 -15.00
N PHE A 120 -2.00 0.32 -13.99
CA PHE A 120 -1.87 -0.04 -12.58
C PHE A 120 -3.16 0.14 -11.77
N GLN A 121 -4.31 0.40 -12.41
CA GLN A 121 -5.59 0.57 -11.73
C GLN A 121 -5.99 -0.63 -10.86
N TRP A 122 -5.51 -1.83 -11.21
CA TRP A 122 -5.73 -3.05 -10.43
C TRP A 122 -5.08 -3.01 -9.04
N LEU A 123 -4.06 -2.15 -8.81
CA LEU A 123 -3.46 -1.93 -7.50
C LEU A 123 -4.39 -1.18 -6.55
N ARG A 124 -5.36 -0.41 -7.09
CA ARG A 124 -6.19 0.49 -6.27
C ARG A 124 -5.30 1.29 -5.33
N GLU A 125 -4.37 2.02 -5.92
CA GLU A 125 -3.28 2.68 -5.23
C GLU A 125 -3.77 3.84 -4.37
N TRP A 126 -3.19 3.91 -3.18
CA TRP A 126 -3.30 5.01 -2.23
C TRP A 126 -1.92 5.55 -1.94
N ARG A 127 -1.83 6.83 -1.63
CA ARG A 127 -0.56 7.47 -1.26
C ARG A 127 -0.68 8.25 0.03
N ILE A 128 0.43 8.28 0.78
CA ILE A 128 0.70 9.23 1.88
C ILE A 128 1.84 10.11 1.39
N LYS A 129 1.70 11.43 1.58
CA LYS A 129 2.74 12.39 1.19
C LYS A 129 3.93 12.29 2.14
N ASP A 130 5.14 12.48 1.58
CA ASP A 130 6.41 12.40 2.28
C ASP A 130 6.70 11.01 2.89
N GLU A 131 7.42 10.96 4.00
CA GLU A 131 7.69 9.75 4.77
C GLU A 131 6.49 9.40 5.67
N PHE A 132 6.37 8.12 6.04
CA PHE A 132 5.34 7.67 6.95
C PHE A 132 5.95 7.03 8.20
N ASP A 133 6.05 7.81 9.27
CA ASP A 133 6.39 7.34 10.62
C ASP A 133 5.15 6.68 11.24
N PHE A 134 5.24 5.37 11.46
CA PHE A 134 4.17 4.59 12.06
C PHE A 134 4.47 4.13 13.50
N SER A 135 5.49 4.71 14.16
CA SER A 135 5.85 4.39 15.55
C SER A 135 4.70 4.62 16.56
N LYS A 136 3.73 5.48 16.19
CA LYS A 136 2.55 5.81 17.00
C LYS A 136 1.25 5.17 16.51
N VAL A 137 1.32 4.35 15.47
CA VAL A 137 0.14 3.61 14.99
C VAL A 137 -0.15 2.48 15.98
N ASP A 138 -1.43 2.30 16.32
CA ASP A 138 -1.85 1.19 17.17
C ASP A 138 -1.51 -0.14 16.48
N ARG A 139 -0.82 -1.03 17.19
CA ARG A 139 -0.42 -2.33 16.66
C ARG A 139 -1.61 -3.19 16.22
N ASN A 140 -2.78 -3.03 16.87
CA ASN A 140 -4.02 -3.66 16.45
C ASN A 140 -4.55 -3.15 15.09
N ASP A 141 -4.01 -2.04 14.61
CA ASP A 141 -4.31 -1.45 13.31
C ASP A 141 -3.28 -1.82 12.23
N MET A 142 -2.31 -2.71 12.57
CA MET A 142 -1.23 -3.14 11.70
C MET A 142 -1.26 -4.64 11.47
N VAL A 143 -0.78 -5.07 10.31
CA VAL A 143 -0.54 -6.48 9.97
C VAL A 143 0.76 -6.58 9.17
N VAL A 144 1.50 -7.67 9.36
CA VAL A 144 2.72 -7.97 8.61
C VAL A 144 2.42 -9.11 7.63
N VAL A 145 2.91 -8.97 6.40
CA VAL A 145 2.80 -9.97 5.34
C VAL A 145 4.17 -10.57 5.07
N VAL A 146 4.27 -11.89 5.18
CA VAL A 146 5.51 -12.63 4.93
C VAL A 146 5.26 -13.80 3.98
N GLU A 147 6.26 -14.18 3.19
CA GLU A 147 6.15 -15.29 2.27
C GLU A 147 6.14 -16.65 2.99
N LYS A 148 6.91 -16.78 4.08
CA LYS A 148 7.12 -18.05 4.77
C LYS A 148 6.74 -17.96 6.23
N GLN A 149 6.08 -18.98 6.74
CA GLN A 149 5.68 -19.04 8.15
C GLN A 149 6.84 -18.85 9.13
N LYS A 150 8.02 -19.36 8.84
CA LYS A 150 9.22 -19.18 9.67
C LYS A 150 9.67 -17.72 9.82
N ASP A 151 9.30 -16.86 8.87
CA ASP A 151 9.67 -15.45 8.87
C ASP A 151 8.81 -14.63 9.85
N ILE A 152 7.67 -15.19 10.32
CA ILE A 152 6.79 -14.56 11.31
C ILE A 152 7.54 -14.32 12.64
N GLU A 153 8.32 -15.31 13.10
CA GLU A 153 9.08 -15.20 14.34
C GLU A 153 10.09 -14.06 14.31
N LEU A 154 10.75 -13.87 13.15
CA LEU A 154 11.69 -12.77 12.96
C LEU A 154 11.01 -11.40 12.99
N CYS A 155 9.81 -11.29 12.43
CA CYS A 155 9.02 -10.06 12.49
C CYS A 155 8.49 -9.79 13.90
N GLY A 156 8.18 -10.84 14.69
CA GLY A 156 7.67 -10.71 16.06
C GLY A 156 8.56 -9.90 16.98
N TYR A 157 9.90 -10.01 16.83
CA TYR A 157 10.85 -9.20 17.61
C TYR A 157 10.70 -7.68 17.44
N TYR A 158 10.04 -7.22 16.39
CA TYR A 158 9.84 -5.80 16.09
C TYR A 158 8.40 -5.32 16.34
N VAL A 159 7.48 -6.25 16.55
CA VAL A 159 6.04 -5.93 16.65
C VAL A 159 5.50 -6.16 18.08
N ASP A 160 6.26 -6.81 18.95
CA ASP A 160 5.97 -6.93 20.39
C ASP A 160 6.52 -5.70 21.16
#